data_d447a94e51384fd53e6d8ca546715f3d
#
_entry.id   d447a94e51384fd53e6d8ca546715f3d
#
_cell.length_a   1.000
_cell.length_b   1.000
_cell.length_c   1.000
_cell.angle_alpha   90.00
_cell.angle_beta   90.00
_cell.angle_gamma   90.00
#
_symmetry.space_group_name_H-M   'P 1'
#
loop_
_entity.id
_entity.type
_entity.pdbx_description
1 polymer ?
#
loop_
_entity_poly.entity_id
_entity_poly.type
_entity_poly.pdbx_seq_one_letter_code
_entity_poly.pdbx_strand_id
1 'polypeptide(L)'
;MKKSKRYVESAKLVDSNKEYEIKEALEVIEKMPKTKFDETVELHVRLGVDSKHADQQVRGTVVLPNGTGKTQKVLVFAKGPKADEAVKAGADYVGAEELIPKIEKENWFDYDVIVATPDMMGVVGRLGKVLGPKGLMPNPKSGTVTMDVTKAIQEIKSGKVEYRLDKTNII
;
A
#
# COMPACT_ATOMS: atom_id res chain seq x y z
N MET A 1 23.53 -18.56 -12.72
CA MET A 1 22.41 -19.23 -12.04
C MET A 1 21.51 -19.90 -13.09
N LYS A 2 21.09 -21.17 -12.89
CA LYS A 2 20.28 -21.89 -13.89
C LYS A 2 18.83 -21.37 -13.82
N LYS A 3 18.32 -20.82 -14.92
CA LYS A 3 16.93 -20.30 -15.01
C LYS A 3 15.93 -21.45 -15.03
N SER A 4 14.76 -21.26 -14.42
CA SER A 4 13.69 -22.27 -14.43
C SER A 4 13.13 -22.49 -15.83
N LYS A 5 12.55 -23.66 -16.11
CA LYS A 5 11.91 -23.95 -17.41
C LYS A 5 10.81 -22.92 -17.73
N ARG A 6 9.96 -22.62 -16.76
CA ARG A 6 8.88 -21.60 -16.87
C ARG A 6 9.44 -20.24 -17.29
N TYR A 7 10.51 -19.78 -16.62
CA TYR A 7 11.15 -18.50 -16.97
C TYR A 7 11.66 -18.48 -18.43
N VAL A 8 12.27 -19.57 -18.86
CA VAL A 8 12.77 -19.67 -20.25
C VAL A 8 11.63 -19.65 -21.27
N GLU A 9 10.51 -20.27 -20.97
CA GLU A 9 9.31 -20.24 -21.81
C GLU A 9 8.67 -18.85 -21.84
N SER A 10 8.50 -18.21 -20.68
CA SER A 10 7.99 -16.83 -20.61
C SER A 10 8.88 -15.83 -21.34
N ALA A 11 10.19 -15.96 -21.20
CA ALA A 11 11.15 -15.07 -21.85
C ALA A 11 11.13 -15.15 -23.39
N LYS A 12 10.65 -16.24 -23.97
CA LYS A 12 10.48 -16.36 -25.44
C LYS A 12 9.29 -15.56 -25.96
N LEU A 13 8.34 -15.22 -25.10
CA LEU A 13 7.12 -14.47 -25.45
C LEU A 13 7.36 -12.95 -25.40
N VAL A 14 8.47 -12.51 -24.80
CA VAL A 14 8.77 -11.09 -24.60
C VAL A 14 10.04 -10.71 -25.35
N ASP A 15 9.94 -9.76 -26.27
CA ASP A 15 11.10 -9.10 -26.83
C ASP A 15 11.45 -7.87 -25.98
N SER A 16 12.58 -7.92 -25.30
CA SER A 16 13.04 -6.85 -24.39
C SER A 16 13.42 -5.55 -25.11
N ASN A 17 13.57 -5.57 -26.41
CA ASN A 17 13.91 -4.40 -27.23
C ASN A 17 12.68 -3.75 -27.86
N LYS A 18 11.51 -4.38 -27.76
CA LYS A 18 10.24 -3.87 -28.29
C LYS A 18 9.48 -3.10 -27.22
N GLU A 19 8.96 -1.95 -27.57
CA GLU A 19 7.95 -1.25 -26.79
C GLU A 19 6.57 -1.83 -27.11
N TYR A 20 5.82 -2.19 -26.06
CA TYR A 20 4.51 -2.78 -26.17
C TYR A 20 3.42 -1.77 -25.80
N GLU A 21 2.35 -1.74 -26.57
CA GLU A 21 1.11 -1.09 -26.13
C GLU A 21 0.53 -1.82 -24.92
N ILE A 22 -0.19 -1.09 -24.06
CA ILE A 22 -0.72 -1.65 -22.76
C ILE A 22 -1.56 -2.90 -22.99
N LYS A 23 -2.43 -2.89 -24.01
CA LYS A 23 -3.27 -4.07 -24.33
C LYS A 23 -2.43 -5.25 -24.78
N GLU A 24 -1.46 -5.02 -25.66
CA GLU A 24 -0.56 -6.06 -26.16
C GLU A 24 0.28 -6.66 -25.02
N ALA A 25 0.79 -5.80 -24.09
CA ALA A 25 1.51 -6.25 -22.91
C ALA A 25 0.68 -7.17 -22.01
N LEU A 26 -0.58 -6.82 -21.78
CA LEU A 26 -1.51 -7.64 -20.97
C LEU A 26 -1.82 -8.98 -21.65
N GLU A 27 -2.02 -9.00 -22.97
CA GLU A 27 -2.21 -10.25 -23.73
C GLU A 27 -0.98 -11.16 -23.66
N VAL A 28 0.22 -10.59 -23.67
CA VAL A 28 1.46 -11.36 -23.50
C VAL A 28 1.54 -11.96 -22.10
N ILE A 29 1.17 -11.20 -21.05
CA ILE A 29 1.12 -11.69 -19.67
C ILE A 29 0.12 -12.85 -19.53
N GLU A 30 -1.05 -12.76 -20.16
CA GLU A 30 -2.05 -13.82 -20.14
C GLU A 30 -1.60 -15.13 -20.77
N LYS A 31 -0.75 -15.04 -21.83
CA LYS A 31 -0.18 -16.19 -22.55
C LYS A 31 0.99 -16.85 -21.82
N MET A 32 1.53 -16.21 -20.78
CA MET A 32 2.66 -16.77 -20.02
C MET A 32 2.24 -18.02 -19.25
N PRO A 33 3.15 -18.99 -19.07
CA PRO A 33 2.91 -20.19 -18.28
C PRO A 33 2.55 -19.81 -16.82
N LYS A 34 1.36 -20.18 -16.38
CA LYS A 34 0.83 -19.86 -15.04
C LYS A 34 1.49 -20.69 -13.94
N THR A 35 1.53 -20.15 -12.75
CA THR A 35 1.92 -20.85 -11.52
C THR A 35 0.72 -21.61 -10.93
N LYS A 36 0.97 -22.38 -9.84
CA LYS A 36 -0.08 -23.06 -9.08
C LYS A 36 -0.64 -22.20 -7.94
N PHE A 37 -0.24 -20.93 -7.87
CA PHE A 37 -0.68 -19.95 -6.87
C PHE A 37 -1.07 -18.65 -7.58
N ASP A 38 -1.83 -17.80 -6.91
CA ASP A 38 -2.23 -16.49 -7.45
C ASP A 38 -1.02 -15.59 -7.62
N GLU A 39 -0.80 -15.15 -8.85
CA GLU A 39 0.35 -14.27 -9.21
C GLU A 39 -0.05 -12.81 -8.99
N THR A 40 0.92 -12.00 -8.59
CA THR A 40 0.74 -10.55 -8.47
C THR A 40 1.29 -9.86 -9.72
N VAL A 41 0.50 -8.96 -10.30
CA VAL A 41 0.95 -8.07 -11.38
C VAL A 41 1.36 -6.74 -10.76
N GLU A 42 2.59 -6.33 -11.02
CA GLU A 42 3.17 -5.07 -10.52
C GLU A 42 3.47 -4.13 -11.69
N LEU A 43 3.17 -2.85 -11.51
CA LEU A 43 3.49 -1.80 -12.47
C LEU A 43 4.57 -0.89 -11.89
N HIS A 44 5.70 -0.79 -12.57
CA HIS A 44 6.78 0.13 -12.23
C HIS A 44 6.86 1.23 -13.29
N VAL A 45 6.67 2.49 -12.87
CA VAL A 45 6.68 3.64 -13.78
C VAL A 45 7.88 4.53 -13.48
N ARG A 46 8.80 4.65 -14.44
CA ARG A 46 9.90 5.60 -14.36
C ARG A 46 9.42 6.98 -14.77
N LEU A 47 9.46 7.92 -13.83
CA LEU A 47 9.05 9.30 -14.06
C LEU A 47 10.21 10.16 -14.59
N GLY A 48 9.88 11.17 -15.40
CA GLY A 48 10.83 12.17 -15.89
C GLY A 48 11.10 13.28 -14.89
N VAL A 49 11.41 12.93 -13.63
CA VAL A 49 11.65 13.85 -12.51
C VAL A 49 13.01 13.58 -11.87
N ASP A 50 13.52 14.53 -11.08
CA ASP A 50 14.70 14.32 -10.23
C ASP A 50 14.27 14.22 -8.75
N SER A 51 14.39 13.03 -8.18
CA SER A 51 14.00 12.75 -6.78
C SER A 51 14.85 13.49 -5.73
N LYS A 52 15.95 14.14 -6.13
CA LYS A 52 16.78 14.97 -5.22
C LYS A 52 16.12 16.31 -4.90
N HIS A 53 15.26 16.79 -5.78
CA HIS A 53 14.55 18.07 -5.60
C HIS A 53 13.24 17.85 -4.84
N ALA A 54 13.02 18.63 -3.78
CA ALA A 54 11.86 18.48 -2.92
C ALA A 54 10.53 18.78 -3.63
N ASP A 55 10.54 19.70 -4.59
CA ASP A 55 9.40 20.08 -5.43
C ASP A 55 9.04 19.02 -6.50
N GLN A 56 9.97 18.11 -6.80
CA GLN A 56 9.77 17.00 -7.74
C GLN A 56 9.47 15.65 -7.05
N GLN A 57 9.31 15.67 -5.74
CA GLN A 57 8.91 14.49 -4.97
C GLN A 57 7.43 14.16 -5.22
N VAL A 58 7.18 12.99 -5.82
CA VAL A 58 5.84 12.51 -6.10
C VAL A 58 5.40 11.53 -5.02
N ARG A 59 4.27 11.80 -4.39
CA ARG A 59 3.59 10.91 -3.46
C ARG A 59 2.10 11.15 -3.53
N GLY A 60 1.32 10.11 -3.63
CA GLY A 60 -0.12 10.21 -3.68
C GLY A 60 -0.80 8.88 -3.47
N THR A 61 -2.10 8.88 -3.69
CA THR A 61 -2.93 7.68 -3.61
C THR A 61 -3.89 7.61 -4.78
N VAL A 62 -4.25 6.41 -5.16
CA VAL A 62 -5.27 6.14 -6.16
C VAL A 62 -6.17 5.02 -5.66
N VAL A 63 -7.46 5.13 -5.90
CA VAL A 63 -8.42 4.05 -5.64
C VAL A 63 -8.60 3.27 -6.93
N LEU A 64 -8.25 2.00 -6.92
CA LEU A 64 -8.38 1.15 -8.09
C LEU A 64 -9.84 0.71 -8.24
N PRO A 65 -10.44 0.84 -9.44
CA PRO A 65 -11.86 0.53 -9.65
C PRO A 65 -12.23 -0.93 -9.37
N ASN A 66 -11.30 -1.85 -9.55
CA ASN A 66 -11.48 -3.28 -9.29
C ASN A 66 -10.71 -3.77 -8.06
N GLY A 67 -10.16 -2.83 -7.26
CA GLY A 67 -9.34 -3.15 -6.10
C GLY A 67 -8.00 -3.82 -6.43
N THR A 68 -7.37 -4.39 -5.42
CA THR A 68 -6.06 -5.07 -5.52
C THR A 68 -6.16 -6.60 -5.46
N GLY A 69 -7.37 -7.14 -5.34
CA GLY A 69 -7.58 -8.58 -5.10
C GLY A 69 -7.22 -9.05 -3.68
N LYS A 70 -6.75 -8.16 -2.81
CA LYS A 70 -6.43 -8.45 -1.40
C LYS A 70 -7.38 -7.72 -0.47
N THR A 71 -7.85 -8.41 0.56
CA THR A 71 -8.59 -7.80 1.67
C THR A 71 -7.59 -7.23 2.66
N GLN A 72 -7.51 -5.91 2.76
CA GLN A 72 -6.60 -5.22 3.67
C GLN A 72 -7.20 -5.15 5.07
N LYS A 73 -6.39 -5.49 6.08
CA LYS A 73 -6.73 -5.31 7.50
C LYS A 73 -6.37 -3.90 7.92
N VAL A 74 -7.35 -3.20 8.47
CA VAL A 74 -7.22 -1.78 8.86
C VAL A 74 -7.19 -1.64 10.37
N LEU A 75 -6.11 -1.05 10.89
CA LEU A 75 -6.00 -0.61 12.28
C LEU A 75 -6.31 0.87 12.38
N VAL A 76 -7.21 1.26 13.29
CA VAL A 76 -7.58 2.67 13.49
C VAL A 76 -7.18 3.15 14.88
N PHE A 77 -6.41 4.23 14.92
CA PHE A 77 -6.15 4.99 16.15
C PHE A 77 -7.15 6.13 16.27
N ALA A 78 -8.15 5.95 17.12
CA ALA A 78 -9.17 6.96 17.39
C ALA A 78 -9.71 6.86 18.82
N LYS A 79 -10.27 7.96 19.33
CA LYS A 79 -10.90 8.04 20.65
C LYS A 79 -12.36 8.43 20.55
N GLY A 80 -13.14 8.01 21.56
CA GLY A 80 -14.53 8.41 21.71
C GLY A 80 -15.40 8.08 20.48
N PRO A 81 -16.30 8.99 20.06
CA PRO A 81 -17.23 8.73 18.96
C PRO A 81 -16.57 8.29 17.65
N LYS A 82 -15.32 8.73 17.40
CA LYS A 82 -14.57 8.35 16.20
C LYS A 82 -14.12 6.88 16.20
N ALA A 83 -13.91 6.31 17.38
CA ALA A 83 -13.66 4.88 17.52
C ALA A 83 -14.91 4.07 17.16
N ASP A 84 -16.11 4.52 17.62
CA ASP A 84 -17.37 3.86 17.27
C ASP A 84 -17.70 3.96 15.78
N GLU A 85 -17.41 5.12 15.16
CA GLU A 85 -17.52 5.31 13.71
C GLU A 85 -16.60 4.33 12.95
N ALA A 86 -15.34 4.16 13.40
CA ALA A 86 -14.40 3.25 12.79
C ALA A 86 -14.86 1.78 12.86
N VAL A 87 -15.39 1.34 13.99
CA VAL A 87 -15.96 0.00 14.14
C VAL A 87 -17.13 -0.19 13.17
N LYS A 88 -18.05 0.77 13.09
CA LYS A 88 -19.22 0.72 12.18
C LYS A 88 -18.80 0.73 10.72
N ALA A 89 -17.71 1.42 10.38
CA ALA A 89 -17.14 1.45 9.03
C ALA A 89 -16.41 0.15 8.63
N GLY A 90 -16.25 -0.78 9.58
CA GLY A 90 -15.63 -2.08 9.33
C GLY A 90 -14.12 -2.11 9.51
N ALA A 91 -13.54 -1.28 10.39
CA ALA A 91 -12.15 -1.44 10.81
C ALA A 91 -11.95 -2.78 11.50
N ASP A 92 -10.81 -3.43 11.23
CA ASP A 92 -10.50 -4.75 11.82
C ASP A 92 -10.01 -4.60 13.27
N TYR A 93 -9.30 -3.51 13.52
CA TYR A 93 -8.81 -3.17 14.86
C TYR A 93 -9.03 -1.68 15.13
N VAL A 94 -9.54 -1.35 16.31
CA VAL A 94 -9.73 0.03 16.74
C VAL A 94 -9.22 0.18 18.17
N GLY A 95 -8.48 1.24 18.44
CA GLY A 95 -8.00 1.53 19.78
C GLY A 95 -7.23 2.84 19.86
N ALA A 96 -6.64 3.07 21.01
CA ALA A 96 -5.91 4.29 21.33
C ALA A 96 -4.51 3.96 21.89
N GLU A 97 -4.19 4.48 23.05
CA GLU A 97 -2.86 4.35 23.66
C GLU A 97 -2.51 2.92 24.09
N GLU A 98 -3.53 2.11 24.38
CA GLU A 98 -3.40 0.70 24.77
C GLU A 98 -2.80 -0.19 23.69
N LEU A 99 -2.86 0.23 22.43
CA LEU A 99 -2.26 -0.51 21.32
C LEU A 99 -0.75 -0.32 21.20
N ILE A 100 -0.20 0.74 21.82
CA ILE A 100 1.24 1.05 21.73
C ILE A 100 2.09 -0.09 22.33
N PRO A 101 1.84 -0.53 23.58
CA PRO A 101 2.63 -1.63 24.16
C PRO A 101 2.53 -2.92 23.35
N LYS A 102 1.38 -3.18 22.75
CA LYS A 102 1.15 -4.35 21.92
C LYS A 102 2.02 -4.33 20.66
N ILE A 103 2.10 -3.17 20.01
CA ILE A 103 2.92 -3.00 18.81
C ILE A 103 4.42 -3.02 19.14
N GLU A 104 4.85 -2.29 20.20
CA GLU A 104 6.26 -2.17 20.55
C GLU A 104 6.85 -3.42 21.20
N LYS A 105 6.13 -4.02 22.16
CA LYS A 105 6.66 -5.11 22.99
C LYS A 105 6.37 -6.48 22.41
N GLU A 106 5.16 -6.66 21.83
CA GLU A 106 4.72 -7.95 21.30
C GLU A 106 5.01 -8.09 19.80
N ASN A 107 5.55 -7.06 19.13
CA ASN A 107 5.77 -7.02 17.69
C ASN A 107 4.51 -7.40 16.90
N TRP A 108 3.36 -6.89 17.34
CA TRP A 108 2.09 -7.19 16.69
C TRP A 108 1.87 -6.33 15.45
N PHE A 109 1.81 -6.95 14.28
CA PHE A 109 1.64 -6.33 12.95
C PHE A 109 0.64 -7.09 12.09
N ASP A 110 -0.43 -7.61 12.70
CA ASP A 110 -1.50 -8.31 11.97
C ASP A 110 -2.48 -7.33 11.31
N TYR A 111 -1.95 -6.31 10.64
CA TYR A 111 -2.66 -5.29 9.88
C TYR A 111 -1.81 -4.75 8.74
N ASP A 112 -2.46 -4.30 7.68
CA ASP A 112 -1.80 -3.82 6.45
C ASP A 112 -1.75 -2.29 6.38
N VAL A 113 -2.73 -1.60 6.96
CA VAL A 113 -2.83 -0.14 6.93
C VAL A 113 -3.24 0.40 8.29
N ILE A 114 -2.63 1.53 8.67
CA ILE A 114 -2.99 2.28 9.87
C ILE A 114 -3.68 3.58 9.45
N VAL A 115 -4.85 3.83 10.03
CA VAL A 115 -5.55 5.13 9.97
C VAL A 115 -5.49 5.77 11.36
N ALA A 116 -5.24 7.06 11.43
CA ALA A 116 -5.20 7.79 12.69
C ALA A 116 -5.97 9.11 12.59
N THR A 117 -6.68 9.47 13.64
CA THR A 117 -7.19 10.83 13.79
C THR A 117 -6.04 11.79 14.14
N PRO A 118 -6.10 13.07 13.72
CA PRO A 118 -5.00 14.03 13.95
C PRO A 118 -4.60 14.17 15.43
N ASP A 119 -5.56 14.08 16.35
CA ASP A 119 -5.33 14.12 17.80
C ASP A 119 -4.53 12.91 18.30
N MET A 120 -4.63 11.75 17.65
CA MET A 120 -3.88 10.55 17.99
C MET A 120 -2.45 10.53 17.42
N MET A 121 -2.11 11.45 16.51
CA MET A 121 -0.77 11.47 15.88
C MET A 121 0.36 11.73 16.87
N GLY A 122 0.13 12.44 17.97
CA GLY A 122 1.11 12.59 19.04
C GLY A 122 1.48 11.26 19.72
N VAL A 123 0.52 10.37 19.81
CA VAL A 123 0.66 9.02 20.36
C VAL A 123 1.32 8.08 19.35
N VAL A 124 0.79 8.04 18.13
CA VAL A 124 1.30 7.21 17.03
C VAL A 124 2.73 7.62 16.62
N GLY A 125 3.08 8.90 16.78
CA GLY A 125 4.42 9.41 16.50
C GLY A 125 5.54 8.71 17.30
N ARG A 126 5.24 8.20 18.49
CA ARG A 126 6.18 7.42 19.31
C ARG A 126 6.55 6.09 18.62
N LEU A 127 5.62 5.52 17.87
CA LEU A 127 5.82 4.30 17.09
C LEU A 127 6.59 4.53 15.78
N GLY A 128 6.98 5.76 15.46
CA GLY A 128 7.61 6.11 14.18
C GLY A 128 8.86 5.30 13.84
N LYS A 129 9.67 4.94 14.86
CA LYS A 129 10.88 4.11 14.69
C LYS A 129 10.54 2.67 14.27
N VAL A 130 9.36 2.18 14.61
CA VAL A 130 8.89 0.82 14.34
C VAL A 130 8.04 0.78 13.08
N LEU A 131 7.11 1.72 12.93
CA LEU A 131 6.17 1.79 11.81
C LEU A 131 6.79 2.36 10.53
N GLY A 132 7.75 3.30 10.67
CA GLY A 132 8.39 3.96 9.53
C GLY A 132 9.10 3.01 8.57
N PRO A 133 10.02 2.13 9.05
CA PRO A 133 10.70 1.16 8.19
C PRO A 133 9.76 0.14 7.52
N LYS A 134 8.61 -0.13 8.14
CA LYS A 134 7.59 -1.04 7.62
C LYS A 134 6.61 -0.37 6.63
N GLY A 135 6.73 0.96 6.43
CA GLY A 135 5.79 1.69 5.57
C GLY A 135 4.38 1.87 6.16
N LEU A 136 4.19 1.55 7.45
CA LEU A 136 2.89 1.57 8.12
C LEU A 136 2.57 2.91 8.80
N MET A 137 3.48 3.90 8.74
CA MET A 137 3.28 5.19 9.40
C MET A 137 2.18 6.01 8.72
N PRO A 138 1.10 6.40 9.43
CA PRO A 138 0.05 7.23 8.88
C PRO A 138 0.57 8.57 8.34
N ASN A 139 0.01 9.04 7.24
CA ASN A 139 0.42 10.30 6.62
C ASN A 139 -0.79 11.08 6.07
N PRO A 140 -0.85 12.41 6.28
CA PRO A 140 -1.92 13.24 5.72
C PRO A 140 -1.99 13.21 4.19
N LYS A 141 -0.83 13.10 3.51
CA LYS A 141 -0.78 13.06 2.04
C LYS A 141 -1.37 11.78 1.44
N SER A 142 -1.34 10.67 2.18
CA SER A 142 -2.00 9.42 1.79
C SER A 142 -3.44 9.33 2.31
N GLY A 143 -3.92 10.36 3.02
CA GLY A 143 -5.27 10.40 3.59
C GLY A 143 -5.48 9.37 4.71
N THR A 144 -4.41 8.84 5.29
CA THR A 144 -4.45 7.93 6.45
C THR A 144 -4.42 8.68 7.78
N VAL A 145 -4.20 10.00 7.76
CA VAL A 145 -4.45 10.90 8.90
C VAL A 145 -5.64 11.78 8.55
N THR A 146 -6.79 11.51 9.16
CA THR A 146 -8.05 12.20 8.82
C THR A 146 -9.05 12.18 9.97
N MET A 147 -9.94 13.17 9.99
CA MET A 147 -11.12 13.18 10.88
C MET A 147 -12.27 12.34 10.33
N ASP A 148 -12.29 12.09 9.00
CA ASP A 148 -13.28 11.24 8.34
C ASP A 148 -12.76 9.81 8.25
N VAL A 149 -12.80 9.10 9.37
CA VAL A 149 -12.32 7.72 9.46
C VAL A 149 -13.17 6.76 8.63
N THR A 150 -14.47 7.03 8.50
CA THR A 150 -15.40 6.18 7.74
C THR A 150 -15.01 6.13 6.27
N LYS A 151 -14.82 7.30 5.67
CA LYS A 151 -14.41 7.41 4.26
C LYS A 151 -13.05 6.77 4.02
N ALA A 152 -12.07 7.03 4.91
CA ALA A 152 -10.73 6.46 4.78
C ALA A 152 -10.75 4.92 4.80
N ILE A 153 -11.51 4.31 5.72
CA ILE A 153 -11.64 2.86 5.81
C ILE A 153 -12.30 2.28 4.55
N GLN A 154 -13.36 2.91 4.06
CA GLN A 154 -14.05 2.48 2.84
C GLN A 154 -13.14 2.53 1.62
N GLU A 155 -12.40 3.62 1.44
CA GLU A 155 -11.44 3.76 0.34
C GLU A 155 -10.33 2.70 0.40
N ILE A 156 -9.76 2.45 1.59
CA ILE A 156 -8.74 1.41 1.78
C ILE A 156 -9.29 0.03 1.43
N LYS A 157 -10.46 -0.32 1.94
CA LYS A 157 -11.12 -1.60 1.65
C LYS A 157 -11.58 -1.73 0.19
N SER A 158 -11.81 -0.60 -0.50
CA SER A 158 -12.10 -0.56 -1.94
C SER A 158 -10.86 -0.70 -2.82
N GLY A 159 -9.66 -0.81 -2.24
CA GLY A 159 -8.42 -0.98 -3.00
C GLY A 159 -7.65 0.31 -3.26
N LYS A 160 -7.62 1.20 -2.26
CA LYS A 160 -6.75 2.38 -2.28
C LYS A 160 -5.28 1.94 -2.19
N VAL A 161 -4.49 2.40 -3.16
CA VAL A 161 -3.05 2.15 -3.24
C VAL A 161 -2.30 3.46 -3.06
N GLU A 162 -1.27 3.45 -2.20
CA GLU A 162 -0.34 4.57 -2.07
C GLU A 162 0.86 4.35 -3.01
N TYR A 163 1.28 5.40 -3.69
CA TYR A 163 2.51 5.41 -4.46
C TYR A 163 3.45 6.51 -3.97
N ARG A 164 4.73 6.22 -4.03
CA ARG A 164 5.80 7.14 -3.60
C ARG A 164 7.01 6.98 -4.49
N LEU A 165 7.52 8.11 -4.98
CA LEU A 165 8.76 8.17 -5.77
C LEU A 165 9.93 7.65 -4.94
N ASP A 166 10.70 6.74 -5.50
CA ASP A 166 11.94 6.25 -4.93
C ASP A 166 13.17 7.09 -5.37
N LYS A 167 14.36 6.70 -4.92
CA LYS A 167 15.62 7.37 -5.27
C LYS A 167 16.04 7.16 -6.74
N THR A 168 15.44 6.21 -7.42
CA THR A 168 15.70 5.87 -8.82
C THR A 168 14.70 6.48 -9.78
N ASN A 169 13.82 7.37 -9.27
CA ASN A 169 12.75 8.04 -10.01
C ASN A 169 11.66 7.07 -10.49
N ILE A 170 11.42 6.00 -9.74
CA ILE A 170 10.39 4.98 -10.04
C ILE A 170 9.30 5.03 -8.96
N ILE A 171 8.06 4.83 -9.39
CA ILE A 171 6.89 4.57 -8.54
C ILE A 171 6.34 3.19 -8.84
#